data_42d0224afa501d87ee250737090baa5e
#
_entry.id   42d0224afa501d87ee250737090baa5e
#
_cell.length_a   1.000
_cell.length_b   1.000
_cell.length_c   1.000
_cell.angle_alpha   90.00
_cell.angle_beta   90.00
_cell.angle_gamma   90.00
#
_symmetry.space_group_name_H-M   'P 1'
#
loop_
_entity.id
_entity.type
_entity.pdbx_description
1 polymer ?
#
loop_
_entity_poly.entity_id
_entity_poly.type
_entity_poly.pdbx_seq_one_letter_code
_entity_poly.pdbx_strand_id
1 'polypeptide(L)'
;MNILLTGGIGYIGSHTIIELLKDENNSVVVIDNLINSRKEVKDIVENITGKKIKFYEGDLVNFEDIDNVFKNEKIDAVIHFASLKAVGESVEKPLEYYNNNIIGTLNLLTSMRNHNVKKFIFSSSATVYGESEIVPVHEGLQSGFATNPYGRCKTMTEDILRDIYVSDNSWDIVLLRYFNPVGAHESGLIGELPNGIPNNLMPYVSKVADGELDYVRVFGNDYNTPDGTGVRDYIHVVDLAKGHVAAMKKLKDGSGVSTYNLGTGQGYSVLEIIEAFSKASGKEIPYKFVERRAGDIATSFADPSKAEKELGWKAEKNLEDMCKDFWKWQCVGMKNFR
;
A
#
# COMPACT_ATOMS: atom_id res chain seq x y z
N MET A 1 -14.24 13.21 -11.57
CA MET A 1 -14.87 12.32 -10.57
C MET A 1 -14.56 12.83 -9.18
N ASN A 2 -15.50 12.71 -8.23
CA ASN A 2 -15.26 12.97 -6.82
C ASN A 2 -14.94 11.65 -6.10
N ILE A 3 -13.72 11.46 -5.69
CA ILE A 3 -13.17 10.17 -5.24
C ILE A 3 -12.94 10.23 -3.73
N LEU A 4 -13.53 9.30 -2.99
CA LEU A 4 -13.25 9.12 -1.56
C LEU A 4 -12.05 8.19 -1.38
N LEU A 5 -11.02 8.65 -0.66
CA LEU A 5 -9.92 7.82 -0.20
C LEU A 5 -10.01 7.61 1.31
N THR A 6 -10.18 6.39 1.75
CA THR A 6 -10.08 6.05 3.17
C THR A 6 -8.62 5.77 3.52
N GLY A 7 -8.11 6.29 4.62
CA GLY A 7 -6.67 6.26 4.91
C GLY A 7 -5.84 7.08 3.92
N GLY A 8 -6.47 8.12 3.33
CA GLY A 8 -5.94 8.83 2.16
C GLY A 8 -4.68 9.65 2.43
N ILE A 9 -4.42 10.07 3.67
CA ILE A 9 -3.18 10.79 4.01
C ILE A 9 -2.09 9.88 4.59
N GLY A 10 -2.31 8.56 4.55
CA GLY A 10 -1.26 7.57 4.78
C GLY A 10 -0.25 7.53 3.63
N TYR A 11 0.77 6.68 3.74
CA TYR A 11 1.88 6.58 2.78
C TYR A 11 1.42 6.41 1.32
N ILE A 12 0.69 5.34 1.01
CA ILE A 12 0.24 5.06 -0.37
C ILE A 12 -0.85 6.03 -0.80
N GLY A 13 -1.79 6.34 0.12
CA GLY A 13 -2.92 7.24 -0.15
C GLY A 13 -2.47 8.63 -0.58
N SER A 14 -1.52 9.24 0.13
CA SER A 14 -1.02 10.58 -0.18
C SER A 14 -0.36 10.68 -1.56
N HIS A 15 0.43 9.67 -1.94
CA HIS A 15 1.00 9.58 -3.28
C HIS A 15 -0.09 9.36 -4.36
N THR A 16 -1.11 8.56 -4.04
CA THR A 16 -2.25 8.33 -4.95
C THR A 16 -3.06 9.59 -5.17
N ILE A 17 -3.27 10.42 -4.13
CA ILE A 17 -3.94 11.71 -4.27
C ILE A 17 -3.19 12.60 -5.28
N ILE A 18 -1.86 12.68 -5.17
CA ILE A 18 -1.06 13.50 -6.09
C ILE A 18 -1.27 13.04 -7.53
N GLU A 19 -1.21 11.73 -7.80
CA GLU A 19 -1.39 11.19 -9.14
C GLU A 19 -2.83 11.37 -9.66
N LEU A 20 -3.86 11.20 -8.81
CA LEU A 20 -5.27 11.43 -9.17
C LEU A 20 -5.54 12.88 -9.53
N LEU A 21 -4.95 13.82 -8.80
CA LEU A 21 -5.16 15.24 -8.98
C LEU A 21 -4.40 15.84 -10.17
N LYS A 22 -3.56 15.07 -10.88
CA LYS A 22 -3.02 15.47 -12.19
C LYS A 22 -4.13 15.60 -13.25
N ASP A 23 -5.21 14.84 -13.13
CA ASP A 23 -6.43 15.08 -13.92
C ASP A 23 -7.27 16.17 -13.24
N GLU A 24 -7.52 17.27 -13.95
CA GLU A 24 -8.28 18.41 -13.45
C GLU A 24 -9.76 18.10 -13.20
N ASN A 25 -10.29 17.04 -13.80
CA ASN A 25 -11.67 16.58 -13.61
C ASN A 25 -11.85 15.76 -12.33
N ASN A 26 -10.78 15.47 -11.60
CA ASN A 26 -10.84 14.76 -10.33
C ASN A 26 -10.85 15.74 -9.16
N SER A 27 -11.68 15.42 -8.18
CA SER A 27 -11.64 15.97 -6.82
C SER A 27 -11.52 14.84 -5.81
N VAL A 28 -10.94 15.13 -4.67
CA VAL A 28 -10.63 14.12 -3.65
C VAL A 28 -11.24 14.52 -2.31
N VAL A 29 -11.89 13.53 -1.69
CA VAL A 29 -12.33 13.54 -0.29
C VAL A 29 -11.54 12.48 0.45
N VAL A 30 -11.09 12.78 1.65
CA VAL A 30 -10.33 11.86 2.51
C VAL A 30 -11.05 11.68 3.82
N ILE A 31 -11.12 10.43 4.29
CA ILE A 31 -11.39 10.09 5.70
C ILE A 31 -10.19 9.34 6.26
N ASP A 32 -9.70 9.75 7.43
CA ASP A 32 -8.53 9.17 8.09
C ASP A 32 -8.63 9.36 9.60
N ASN A 33 -8.30 8.34 10.40
CA ASN A 33 -8.34 8.42 11.87
C ASN A 33 -7.00 8.82 12.50
N LEU A 34 -5.99 9.12 11.66
CA LEU A 34 -4.65 9.57 12.04
C LEU A 34 -3.83 8.58 12.90
N ILE A 35 -4.23 7.31 12.98
CA ILE A 35 -3.52 6.31 13.80
C ILE A 35 -2.11 6.03 13.26
N ASN A 36 -1.94 6.02 11.93
CA ASN A 36 -0.67 5.76 11.23
C ASN A 36 -0.33 6.85 10.19
N SER A 37 -0.94 8.02 10.31
CA SER A 37 -0.75 9.16 9.43
C SER A 37 -0.62 10.46 10.25
N ARG A 38 -0.30 11.54 9.57
CA ARG A 38 -0.18 12.87 10.18
C ARG A 38 -1.01 13.86 9.38
N LYS A 39 -1.74 14.73 10.06
CA LYS A 39 -2.63 15.72 9.42
C LYS A 39 -1.88 16.69 8.51
N GLU A 40 -0.62 16.98 8.85
CA GLU A 40 0.28 17.84 8.08
C GLU A 40 0.53 17.32 6.66
N VAL A 41 0.43 16.01 6.44
CA VAL A 41 0.56 15.38 5.11
C VAL A 41 -0.46 15.96 4.13
N LYS A 42 -1.70 16.25 4.59
CA LYS A 42 -2.72 16.91 3.78
C LYS A 42 -2.23 18.23 3.21
N ASP A 43 -1.69 19.09 4.07
CA ASP A 43 -1.25 20.44 3.66
C ASP A 43 -0.05 20.35 2.70
N ILE A 44 0.84 19.38 2.91
CA ILE A 44 1.96 19.13 2.00
C ILE A 44 1.46 18.65 0.62
N VAL A 45 0.49 17.75 0.58
CA VAL A 45 -0.12 17.29 -0.68
C VAL A 45 -0.84 18.42 -1.40
N GLU A 46 -1.59 19.27 -0.67
CA GLU A 46 -2.20 20.47 -1.23
C GLU A 46 -1.16 21.44 -1.81
N ASN A 47 -0.01 21.60 -1.13
CA ASN A 47 1.08 22.42 -1.62
C ASN A 47 1.73 21.86 -2.90
N ILE A 48 1.95 20.53 -2.95
CA ILE A 48 2.52 19.88 -4.14
C ILE A 48 1.58 19.97 -5.36
N THR A 49 0.27 19.78 -5.13
CA THR A 49 -0.72 19.70 -6.21
C THR A 49 -1.33 21.04 -6.58
N GLY A 50 -1.23 22.04 -5.71
CA GLY A 50 -1.96 23.32 -5.83
C GLY A 50 -3.48 23.18 -5.66
N LYS A 51 -3.99 22.02 -5.24
CA LYS A 51 -5.42 21.71 -5.15
C LYS A 51 -5.83 21.42 -3.70
N LYS A 52 -7.05 21.83 -3.35
CA LYS A 52 -7.62 21.58 -2.01
C LYS A 52 -8.20 20.18 -1.91
N ILE A 53 -8.04 19.57 -0.73
CA ILE A 53 -8.54 18.25 -0.37
C ILE A 53 -9.57 18.40 0.75
N LYS A 54 -10.76 17.88 0.57
CA LYS A 54 -11.73 17.77 1.66
C LYS A 54 -11.30 16.66 2.61
N PHE A 55 -11.19 16.99 3.89
CA PHE A 55 -10.68 16.07 4.91
C PHE A 55 -11.67 15.91 6.04
N TYR A 56 -11.98 14.66 6.35
CA TYR A 56 -12.77 14.22 7.48
C TYR A 56 -11.89 13.40 8.42
N GLU A 57 -11.77 13.83 9.66
CA GLU A 57 -11.15 13.04 10.71
C GLU A 57 -12.21 12.11 11.27
N GLY A 58 -12.01 10.79 11.10
CA GLY A 58 -13.01 9.79 11.49
C GLY A 58 -12.50 8.37 11.36
N ASP A 59 -13.14 7.45 12.07
CA ASP A 59 -12.79 6.04 12.12
C ASP A 59 -13.86 5.18 11.42
N LEU A 60 -13.43 4.32 10.49
CA LEU A 60 -14.35 3.43 9.76
C LEU A 60 -15.04 2.41 10.65
N VAL A 61 -14.48 2.10 11.83
CA VAL A 61 -15.14 1.23 12.81
C VAL A 61 -16.40 1.89 13.37
N ASN A 62 -16.43 3.23 13.38
CA ASN A 62 -17.64 3.98 13.69
C ASN A 62 -18.44 4.24 12.41
N PHE A 63 -19.58 3.56 12.25
CA PHE A 63 -20.43 3.70 11.07
C PHE A 63 -20.86 5.15 10.79
N GLU A 64 -21.14 5.93 11.83
CA GLU A 64 -21.61 7.31 11.68
C GLU A 64 -20.55 8.21 11.05
N ASP A 65 -19.27 7.99 11.35
CA ASP A 65 -18.19 8.80 10.78
C ASP A 65 -18.15 8.67 9.26
N ILE A 66 -18.22 7.43 8.75
CA ILE A 66 -18.17 7.19 7.30
C ILE A 66 -19.49 7.59 6.62
N ASP A 67 -20.65 7.29 7.23
CA ASP A 67 -21.95 7.62 6.66
C ASP A 67 -22.16 9.14 6.57
N ASN A 68 -21.60 9.90 7.53
CA ASN A 68 -21.58 11.36 7.48
C ASN A 68 -20.81 11.91 6.26
N VAL A 69 -19.72 11.26 5.82
CA VAL A 69 -19.01 11.66 4.60
C VAL A 69 -19.94 11.54 3.39
N PHE A 70 -20.63 10.39 3.22
CA PHE A 70 -21.53 10.17 2.09
C PHE A 70 -22.78 11.06 2.14
N LYS A 71 -23.23 11.48 3.32
CA LYS A 71 -24.34 12.45 3.46
C LYS A 71 -23.95 13.86 2.98
N ASN A 72 -22.70 14.25 3.18
CA ASN A 72 -22.24 15.60 2.87
C ASN A 72 -21.56 15.71 1.51
N GLU A 73 -21.08 14.60 0.93
CA GLU A 73 -20.31 14.60 -0.30
C GLU A 73 -20.93 13.68 -1.34
N LYS A 74 -21.05 14.19 -2.56
CA LYS A 74 -21.46 13.35 -3.70
C LYS A 74 -20.24 12.56 -4.18
N ILE A 75 -20.10 11.32 -3.73
CA ILE A 75 -19.00 10.44 -4.07
C ILE A 75 -19.32 9.63 -5.33
N ASP A 76 -18.37 9.55 -6.28
CA ASP A 76 -18.50 8.75 -7.49
C ASP A 76 -17.83 7.38 -7.39
N ALA A 77 -16.73 7.30 -6.61
CA ALA A 77 -15.94 6.07 -6.41
C ALA A 77 -15.15 6.12 -5.11
N VAL A 78 -14.75 4.96 -4.62
CA VAL A 78 -13.97 4.81 -3.39
C VAL A 78 -12.66 4.06 -3.66
N ILE A 79 -11.55 4.55 -3.09
CA ILE A 79 -10.28 3.82 -2.97
C ILE A 79 -10.05 3.56 -1.48
N HIS A 80 -9.98 2.29 -1.10
CA HIS A 80 -9.90 1.86 0.28
C HIS A 80 -8.48 1.48 0.70
N PHE A 81 -7.77 2.41 1.37
CA PHE A 81 -6.44 2.17 1.94
C PHE A 81 -6.46 1.93 3.45
N ALA A 82 -7.46 2.45 4.17
CA ALA A 82 -7.53 2.36 5.62
C ALA A 82 -7.45 0.91 6.10
N SER A 83 -6.36 0.57 6.79
CA SER A 83 -6.10 -0.79 7.29
C SER A 83 -4.90 -0.76 8.24
N LEU A 84 -4.95 -1.53 9.32
CA LEU A 84 -3.76 -1.92 10.06
C LEU A 84 -2.95 -2.89 9.18
N LYS A 85 -1.63 -2.66 9.03
CA LYS A 85 -0.83 -3.32 7.99
C LYS A 85 0.41 -4.08 8.51
N ALA A 86 0.73 -4.02 9.79
CA ALA A 86 1.93 -4.63 10.33
C ALA A 86 1.73 -6.14 10.57
N VAL A 87 2.42 -6.97 9.76
CA VAL A 87 2.29 -8.45 9.79
C VAL A 87 2.58 -9.00 11.18
N GLY A 88 3.72 -8.62 11.81
CA GLY A 88 4.08 -9.09 13.15
C GLY A 88 3.06 -8.70 14.21
N GLU A 89 2.65 -7.42 14.24
CA GLU A 89 1.64 -6.93 15.18
C GLU A 89 0.29 -7.65 15.00
N SER A 90 -0.06 -8.05 13.78
CA SER A 90 -1.32 -8.77 13.53
C SER A 90 -1.36 -10.13 14.24
N VAL A 91 -0.21 -10.77 14.44
CA VAL A 91 -0.12 -12.04 15.17
C VAL A 91 -0.28 -11.82 16.68
N GLU A 92 0.24 -10.70 17.18
CA GLU A 92 0.16 -10.33 18.60
C GLU A 92 -1.23 -9.80 18.98
N LYS A 93 -1.90 -9.08 18.04
CA LYS A 93 -3.18 -8.36 18.27
C LYS A 93 -4.23 -8.73 17.21
N PRO A 94 -4.59 -10.01 17.03
CA PRO A 94 -5.46 -10.43 15.94
C PRO A 94 -6.87 -9.82 16.01
N LEU A 95 -7.43 -9.63 17.19
CA LEU A 95 -8.79 -9.07 17.34
C LEU A 95 -8.86 -7.61 16.89
N GLU A 96 -7.84 -6.82 17.21
CA GLU A 96 -7.72 -5.42 16.77
C GLU A 96 -7.65 -5.34 15.24
N TYR A 97 -6.91 -6.27 14.61
CA TYR A 97 -6.81 -6.36 13.16
C TYR A 97 -8.13 -6.74 12.50
N TYR A 98 -8.84 -7.74 13.01
CA TYR A 98 -10.17 -8.10 12.48
C TYR A 98 -11.18 -6.99 12.71
N ASN A 99 -11.21 -6.38 13.90
CA ASN A 99 -12.11 -5.27 14.18
C ASN A 99 -11.86 -4.08 13.25
N ASN A 100 -10.62 -3.62 13.15
CA ASN A 100 -10.29 -2.48 12.31
C ASN A 100 -10.51 -2.78 10.82
N ASN A 101 -9.93 -3.89 10.32
CA ASN A 101 -9.87 -4.13 8.88
C ASN A 101 -11.16 -4.72 8.32
N ILE A 102 -11.88 -5.56 9.07
CA ILE A 102 -13.13 -6.17 8.57
C ILE A 102 -14.34 -5.31 8.93
N ILE A 103 -14.51 -4.92 10.21
CA ILE A 103 -15.67 -4.11 10.60
C ILE A 103 -15.64 -2.75 9.91
N GLY A 104 -14.46 -2.09 9.86
CA GLY A 104 -14.31 -0.82 9.13
C GLY A 104 -14.67 -0.95 7.64
N THR A 105 -14.25 -2.04 6.98
CA THR A 105 -14.61 -2.29 5.58
C THR A 105 -16.09 -2.58 5.41
N LEU A 106 -16.72 -3.37 6.28
CA LEU A 106 -18.17 -3.65 6.24
C LEU A 106 -19.00 -2.39 6.42
N ASN A 107 -18.61 -1.50 7.34
CA ASN A 107 -19.26 -0.21 7.54
C ASN A 107 -19.16 0.66 6.27
N LEU A 108 -17.96 0.73 5.67
CA LEU A 108 -17.74 1.45 4.42
C LEU A 108 -18.64 0.92 3.29
N LEU A 109 -18.65 -0.40 3.05
CA LEU A 109 -19.45 -1.03 1.99
C LEU A 109 -20.95 -0.87 2.25
N THR A 110 -21.39 -0.91 3.51
CA THR A 110 -22.78 -0.64 3.90
C THR A 110 -23.18 0.79 3.58
N SER A 111 -22.33 1.77 3.92
CA SER A 111 -22.59 3.18 3.62
C SER A 111 -22.57 3.42 2.10
N MET A 112 -21.63 2.85 1.36
CA MET A 112 -21.58 2.91 -0.12
C MET A 112 -22.89 2.40 -0.74
N ARG A 113 -23.38 1.24 -0.28
CA ARG A 113 -24.65 0.67 -0.74
C ARG A 113 -25.83 1.60 -0.45
N ASN A 114 -25.92 2.14 0.77
CA ASN A 114 -27.00 3.03 1.18
C ASN A 114 -27.06 4.32 0.36
N HIS A 115 -25.91 4.80 -0.11
CA HIS A 115 -25.77 6.01 -0.93
C HIS A 115 -25.61 5.73 -2.45
N ASN A 116 -25.84 4.47 -2.88
CA ASN A 116 -25.76 4.02 -4.26
C ASN A 116 -24.40 4.29 -4.95
N VAL A 117 -23.30 4.21 -4.20
CA VAL A 117 -21.92 4.28 -4.71
C VAL A 117 -21.40 2.85 -4.86
N LYS A 118 -21.07 2.43 -6.09
CA LYS A 118 -20.76 1.03 -6.40
C LYS A 118 -19.39 0.82 -7.09
N LYS A 119 -18.59 1.87 -7.21
CA LYS A 119 -17.24 1.82 -7.80
C LYS A 119 -16.20 1.77 -6.69
N PHE A 120 -15.46 0.67 -6.62
CA PHE A 120 -14.61 0.36 -5.49
C PHE A 120 -13.25 -0.17 -5.91
N ILE A 121 -12.16 0.43 -5.41
CA ILE A 121 -10.80 -0.10 -5.50
C ILE A 121 -10.36 -0.53 -4.11
N PHE A 122 -9.96 -1.78 -3.99
CA PHE A 122 -9.46 -2.35 -2.75
C PHE A 122 -7.94 -2.50 -2.76
N SER A 123 -7.31 -1.94 -1.73
CA SER A 123 -5.91 -2.16 -1.37
C SER A 123 -5.72 -3.56 -0.81
N SER A 124 -5.57 -4.55 -1.68
CA SER A 124 -5.21 -5.92 -1.31
C SER A 124 -3.68 -6.08 -1.18
N SER A 125 -3.20 -7.28 -1.00
CA SER A 125 -1.79 -7.57 -0.74
C SER A 125 -1.37 -8.90 -1.34
N ALA A 126 -0.13 -9.04 -1.76
CA ALA A 126 0.48 -10.31 -2.14
C ALA A 126 0.47 -11.36 -1.01
N THR A 127 0.28 -10.94 0.25
CA THR A 127 0.14 -11.87 1.39
C THR A 127 -1.05 -12.82 1.28
N VAL A 128 -2.03 -12.53 0.41
CA VAL A 128 -3.18 -13.43 0.13
C VAL A 128 -2.76 -14.73 -0.54
N TYR A 129 -1.61 -14.74 -1.22
CA TYR A 129 -1.07 -15.94 -1.85
C TYR A 129 -0.43 -16.92 -0.84
N GLY A 130 -0.05 -16.41 0.35
CA GLY A 130 0.71 -17.18 1.31
C GLY A 130 2.09 -17.59 0.79
N GLU A 131 2.53 -18.80 1.12
CA GLU A 131 3.74 -19.40 0.61
C GLU A 131 3.42 -20.12 -0.71
N SER A 132 3.81 -19.52 -1.83
CA SER A 132 3.60 -20.07 -3.17
C SER A 132 4.85 -20.80 -3.66
N GLU A 133 4.71 -22.02 -4.14
CA GLU A 133 5.78 -22.76 -4.84
C GLU A 133 6.02 -22.21 -6.26
N ILE A 134 5.04 -21.47 -6.80
CA ILE A 134 5.11 -20.88 -8.15
C ILE A 134 5.52 -19.42 -8.01
N VAL A 135 6.66 -19.07 -8.58
CA VAL A 135 7.19 -17.72 -8.65
C VAL A 135 7.70 -17.48 -10.08
N PRO A 136 7.33 -16.38 -10.76
CA PRO A 136 6.53 -15.24 -10.27
C PRO A 136 5.07 -15.61 -9.97
N VAL A 137 4.49 -14.97 -8.94
CA VAL A 137 3.08 -15.20 -8.58
C VAL A 137 2.15 -14.41 -9.49
N HIS A 138 1.08 -15.05 -9.97
CA HIS A 138 0.08 -14.45 -10.87
C HIS A 138 -1.34 -14.58 -10.31
N GLU A 139 -2.28 -13.80 -10.81
CA GLU A 139 -3.64 -13.69 -10.25
C GLU A 139 -4.48 -14.97 -10.41
N GLY A 140 -4.08 -15.86 -11.31
CA GLY A 140 -4.70 -17.18 -11.48
C GLY A 140 -4.34 -18.20 -10.39
N LEU A 141 -3.35 -17.91 -9.53
CA LEU A 141 -3.02 -18.78 -8.40
C LEU A 141 -4.09 -18.66 -7.32
N GLN A 142 -4.31 -19.78 -6.64
CA GLN A 142 -5.23 -19.84 -5.52
C GLN A 142 -4.76 -18.89 -4.41
N SER A 143 -5.67 -18.04 -3.91
CA SER A 143 -5.49 -17.22 -2.73
C SER A 143 -6.18 -17.87 -1.52
N GLY A 144 -5.91 -17.36 -0.30
CA GLY A 144 -6.56 -17.88 0.92
C GLY A 144 -5.59 -18.55 1.88
N PHE A 145 -4.33 -18.70 1.50
CA PHE A 145 -3.30 -19.35 2.32
C PHE A 145 -2.48 -18.37 3.17
N ALA A 146 -3.04 -17.20 3.46
CA ALA A 146 -2.37 -16.20 4.29
C ALA A 146 -1.95 -16.79 5.65
N THR A 147 -0.69 -16.61 6.02
CA THR A 147 -0.08 -17.19 7.23
C THR A 147 -0.27 -16.34 8.48
N ASN A 148 -0.87 -15.15 8.35
CA ASN A 148 -1.04 -14.19 9.43
C ASN A 148 -2.40 -13.47 9.36
N PRO A 149 -2.89 -12.89 10.48
CA PRO A 149 -4.20 -12.23 10.52
C PRO A 149 -4.35 -11.05 9.57
N TYR A 150 -3.28 -10.27 9.32
CA TYR A 150 -3.33 -9.20 8.32
C TYR A 150 -3.65 -9.74 6.92
N GLY A 151 -2.92 -10.74 6.47
CA GLY A 151 -3.18 -11.38 5.18
C GLY A 151 -4.56 -12.04 5.11
N ARG A 152 -5.01 -12.64 6.22
CA ARG A 152 -6.38 -13.20 6.31
C ARG A 152 -7.45 -12.12 6.17
N CYS A 153 -7.28 -10.94 6.80
CA CYS A 153 -8.19 -9.81 6.60
C CYS A 153 -8.28 -9.44 5.11
N LYS A 154 -7.14 -9.39 4.40
CA LYS A 154 -7.13 -9.07 2.96
C LYS A 154 -7.87 -10.14 2.15
N THR A 155 -7.64 -11.42 2.41
CA THR A 155 -8.35 -12.54 1.75
C THR A 155 -9.85 -12.47 2.02
N MET A 156 -10.26 -12.36 3.29
CA MET A 156 -11.68 -12.28 3.66
C MET A 156 -12.37 -11.08 3.00
N THR A 157 -11.70 -9.95 2.90
CA THR A 157 -12.25 -8.78 2.22
C THR A 157 -12.40 -9.02 0.71
N GLU A 158 -11.43 -9.68 0.05
CA GLU A 158 -11.58 -10.07 -1.36
C GLU A 158 -12.81 -10.98 -1.57
N ASP A 159 -13.03 -11.94 -0.67
CA ASP A 159 -14.18 -12.85 -0.74
C ASP A 159 -15.50 -12.10 -0.51
N ILE A 160 -15.59 -11.24 0.50
CA ILE A 160 -16.74 -10.36 0.76
C ILE A 160 -17.07 -9.52 -0.48
N LEU A 161 -16.07 -8.96 -1.14
CA LEU A 161 -16.27 -8.13 -2.34
C LEU A 161 -16.78 -8.94 -3.53
N ARG A 162 -16.33 -10.19 -3.68
CA ARG A 162 -16.88 -11.10 -4.70
C ARG A 162 -18.34 -11.47 -4.41
N ASP A 163 -18.66 -11.76 -3.14
CA ASP A 163 -20.05 -12.07 -2.73
C ASP A 163 -20.99 -10.87 -2.95
N ILE A 164 -20.53 -9.65 -2.68
CA ILE A 164 -21.29 -8.42 -2.98
C ILE A 164 -21.58 -8.32 -4.47
N TYR A 165 -20.60 -8.57 -5.33
CA TYR A 165 -20.81 -8.55 -6.77
C TYR A 165 -21.78 -9.64 -7.24
N VAL A 166 -21.72 -10.84 -6.66
CA VAL A 166 -22.67 -11.93 -6.97
C VAL A 166 -24.09 -11.53 -6.57
N SER A 167 -24.26 -10.84 -5.44
CA SER A 167 -25.58 -10.38 -4.97
C SER A 167 -26.14 -9.20 -5.78
N ASP A 168 -25.26 -8.36 -6.33
CA ASP A 168 -25.60 -7.16 -7.09
C ASP A 168 -24.50 -6.87 -8.13
N ASN A 169 -24.71 -7.31 -9.36
CA ASN A 169 -23.74 -7.21 -10.44
C ASN A 169 -23.57 -5.78 -11.02
N SER A 170 -24.23 -4.79 -10.43
CA SER A 170 -23.99 -3.38 -10.77
C SER A 170 -22.78 -2.77 -10.04
N TRP A 171 -22.11 -3.53 -9.17
CA TRP A 171 -20.85 -3.10 -8.59
C TRP A 171 -19.69 -3.28 -9.58
N ASP A 172 -18.80 -2.30 -9.58
CA ASP A 172 -17.51 -2.34 -10.28
C ASP A 172 -16.40 -2.36 -9.23
N ILE A 173 -15.63 -3.44 -9.17
CA ILE A 173 -14.65 -3.69 -8.11
C ILE A 173 -13.30 -4.03 -8.73
N VAL A 174 -12.25 -3.34 -8.28
CA VAL A 174 -10.86 -3.68 -8.62
C VAL A 174 -10.09 -4.02 -7.36
N LEU A 175 -9.50 -5.20 -7.34
CA LEU A 175 -8.64 -5.71 -6.27
C LEU A 175 -7.19 -5.53 -6.70
N LEU A 176 -6.42 -4.71 -5.97
CA LEU A 176 -5.02 -4.45 -6.27
C LEU A 176 -4.14 -5.15 -5.23
N ARG A 177 -3.45 -6.22 -5.63
CA ARG A 177 -2.54 -6.98 -4.78
C ARG A 177 -1.14 -6.37 -4.86
N TYR A 178 -0.77 -5.62 -3.83
CA TYR A 178 0.53 -4.96 -3.76
C TYR A 178 1.62 -5.91 -3.33
N PHE A 179 2.80 -5.74 -3.92
CA PHE A 179 4.04 -6.28 -3.39
C PHE A 179 4.63 -5.30 -2.37
N ASN A 180 5.91 -5.04 -2.33
CA ASN A 180 6.53 -4.24 -1.28
C ASN A 180 6.69 -2.76 -1.70
N PRO A 181 5.77 -1.85 -1.35
CA PRO A 181 5.91 -0.44 -1.71
C PRO A 181 7.07 0.21 -0.95
N VAL A 182 7.91 0.91 -1.70
CA VAL A 182 9.09 1.64 -1.21
C VAL A 182 9.27 2.95 -1.97
N GLY A 183 10.27 3.74 -1.59
CA GLY A 183 10.54 5.03 -2.22
C GLY A 183 9.70 6.15 -1.61
N ALA A 184 9.72 7.30 -2.26
CA ALA A 184 9.04 8.50 -1.84
C ALA A 184 8.73 9.39 -3.05
N HIS A 185 7.97 10.47 -2.86
CA HIS A 185 7.75 11.44 -3.93
C HIS A 185 9.05 12.17 -4.29
N GLU A 186 9.26 12.43 -5.56
CA GLU A 186 10.48 13.08 -6.10
C GLU A 186 10.78 14.47 -5.48
N SER A 187 9.76 15.16 -4.95
CA SER A 187 9.96 16.39 -4.20
C SER A 187 10.77 16.18 -2.92
N GLY A 188 10.75 14.96 -2.35
CA GLY A 188 11.28 14.64 -1.02
C GLY A 188 10.44 15.20 0.12
N LEU A 189 9.20 15.66 -0.11
CA LEU A 189 8.35 16.26 0.92
C LEU A 189 7.38 15.27 1.56
N ILE A 190 7.06 14.16 0.90
CA ILE A 190 6.25 13.06 1.42
C ILE A 190 6.90 11.71 1.14
N GLY A 191 6.74 10.78 2.06
CA GLY A 191 7.24 9.42 2.00
C GLY A 191 6.64 8.56 3.12
N GLU A 192 7.20 7.39 3.38
CA GLU A 192 6.74 6.55 4.48
C GLU A 192 7.18 7.14 5.84
N LEU A 193 6.22 7.37 6.73
CA LEU A 193 6.41 7.94 8.06
C LEU A 193 5.91 6.94 9.12
N PRO A 194 6.70 5.92 9.48
CA PRO A 194 6.29 4.92 10.46
C PRO A 194 6.29 5.51 11.88
N ASN A 195 5.31 5.11 12.68
CA ASN A 195 5.32 5.38 14.12
C ASN A 195 6.33 4.44 14.81
N GLY A 196 7.31 5.00 15.52
CA GLY A 196 8.33 4.22 16.25
C GLY A 196 9.38 3.56 15.36
N ILE A 197 9.85 2.35 15.77
CA ILE A 197 10.85 1.59 15.01
C ILE A 197 10.18 0.95 13.80
N PRO A 198 10.68 1.18 12.57
CA PRO A 198 10.10 0.62 11.37
C PRO A 198 10.16 -0.91 11.34
N ASN A 199 9.07 -1.54 10.87
CA ASN A 199 9.03 -2.97 10.58
C ASN A 199 9.44 -3.28 9.13
N ASN A 200 9.29 -2.31 8.21
CA ASN A 200 9.67 -2.44 6.80
C ASN A 200 11.16 -2.18 6.62
N LEU A 201 11.77 -2.89 5.65
CA LEU A 201 13.22 -2.85 5.41
C LEU A 201 13.72 -1.43 5.06
N MET A 202 13.14 -0.78 4.04
CA MET A 202 13.70 0.49 3.54
C MET A 202 13.65 1.63 4.57
N PRO A 203 12.57 1.87 5.33
CA PRO A 203 12.59 2.83 6.43
C PRO A 203 13.60 2.49 7.52
N TYR A 204 13.83 1.19 7.80
CA TYR A 204 14.83 0.77 8.77
C TYR A 204 16.24 1.06 8.28
N VAL A 205 16.54 0.69 7.03
CA VAL A 205 17.83 0.95 6.38
C VAL A 205 18.14 2.46 6.35
N SER A 206 17.13 3.29 6.05
CA SER A 206 17.30 4.74 6.02
C SER A 206 17.64 5.34 7.38
N LYS A 207 17.06 4.81 8.47
CA LYS A 207 17.40 5.22 9.84
C LYS A 207 18.83 4.81 10.25
N VAL A 208 19.32 3.68 9.76
CA VAL A 208 20.72 3.29 9.95
C VAL A 208 21.64 4.25 9.17
N ALA A 209 21.31 4.57 7.91
CA ALA A 209 22.07 5.52 7.11
C ALA A 209 22.09 6.94 7.70
N ASP A 210 21.00 7.37 8.37
CA ASP A 210 20.89 8.67 9.07
C ASP A 210 21.56 8.66 10.46
N GLY A 211 22.02 7.48 10.95
CA GLY A 211 22.67 7.32 12.25
C GLY A 211 21.70 7.24 13.44
N GLU A 212 20.40 7.10 13.20
CA GLU A 212 19.40 6.91 14.26
C GLU A 212 19.41 5.47 14.82
N LEU A 213 19.90 4.49 14.03
CA LEU A 213 20.03 3.08 14.41
C LEU A 213 21.44 2.58 14.08
N ASP A 214 21.97 1.67 14.90
CA ASP A 214 23.36 1.20 14.79
C ASP A 214 23.60 0.28 13.59
N TYR A 215 22.66 -0.61 13.25
CA TYR A 215 22.80 -1.59 12.19
C TYR A 215 21.46 -2.15 11.71
N VAL A 216 21.44 -2.66 10.48
CA VAL A 216 20.28 -3.39 9.93
C VAL A 216 20.30 -4.84 10.43
N ARG A 217 19.17 -5.31 10.96
CA ARG A 217 18.98 -6.73 11.26
C ARG A 217 18.51 -7.46 10.00
N VAL A 218 19.35 -8.36 9.48
CA VAL A 218 19.05 -9.23 8.34
C VAL A 218 18.55 -10.58 8.87
N PHE A 219 17.26 -10.87 8.66
CA PHE A 219 16.58 -12.04 9.20
C PHE A 219 16.81 -13.27 8.34
N GLY A 220 17.71 -14.17 8.75
CA GLY A 220 18.14 -15.35 8.01
C GLY A 220 19.22 -15.05 6.95
N ASN A 221 20.13 -16.01 6.79
CA ASN A 221 21.19 -16.00 5.78
C ASN A 221 21.34 -17.38 5.11
N ASP A 222 20.32 -18.20 5.25
CA ASP A 222 20.30 -19.61 4.87
C ASP A 222 19.08 -19.96 3.98
N TYR A 223 18.42 -18.94 3.40
CA TYR A 223 17.37 -19.16 2.40
C TYR A 223 17.97 -19.70 1.10
N ASN A 224 17.17 -20.49 0.37
CA ASN A 224 17.54 -20.93 -0.97
C ASN A 224 17.40 -19.79 -2.00
N THR A 225 18.29 -18.82 -1.90
CA THR A 225 18.37 -17.59 -2.72
C THR A 225 19.84 -17.31 -3.03
N PRO A 226 20.17 -16.44 -4.01
CA PRO A 226 21.56 -16.23 -4.42
C PRO A 226 22.54 -15.81 -3.33
N ASP A 227 22.08 -15.03 -2.34
CA ASP A 227 22.91 -14.53 -1.23
C ASP A 227 22.46 -15.04 0.15
N GLY A 228 21.49 -15.97 0.16
CA GLY A 228 20.96 -16.58 1.37
C GLY A 228 19.93 -15.71 2.10
N THR A 229 19.63 -14.49 1.63
CA THR A 229 18.63 -13.61 2.24
C THR A 229 17.29 -13.63 1.49
N GLY A 230 16.22 -13.17 2.12
CA GLY A 230 14.90 -13.17 1.50
C GLY A 230 14.82 -12.24 0.27
N VAL A 231 14.15 -12.72 -0.78
CA VAL A 231 13.95 -11.97 -2.04
C VAL A 231 12.51 -11.48 -2.14
N ARG A 232 12.32 -10.19 -2.41
CA ARG A 232 11.01 -9.55 -2.55
C ARG A 232 10.95 -8.65 -3.78
N ASP A 233 9.74 -8.50 -4.33
CA ASP A 233 9.44 -7.48 -5.33
C ASP A 233 9.20 -6.14 -4.62
N TYR A 234 10.09 -5.19 -4.84
CA TYR A 234 9.94 -3.83 -4.37
C TYR A 234 9.41 -2.95 -5.48
N ILE A 235 8.32 -2.25 -5.21
CA ILE A 235 7.69 -1.33 -6.16
C ILE A 235 7.76 0.10 -5.65
N HIS A 236 8.11 1.02 -6.53
CA HIS A 236 8.13 2.44 -6.17
C HIS A 236 6.71 2.94 -5.88
N VAL A 237 6.50 3.63 -4.76
CA VAL A 237 5.18 4.11 -4.32
C VAL A 237 4.47 4.99 -5.34
N VAL A 238 5.20 5.76 -6.16
CA VAL A 238 4.64 6.57 -7.25
C VAL A 238 4.11 5.68 -8.38
N ASP A 239 4.82 4.60 -8.74
CA ASP A 239 4.32 3.65 -9.73
C ASP A 239 3.09 2.90 -9.20
N LEU A 240 3.09 2.54 -7.93
CA LEU A 240 1.91 1.97 -7.27
C LEU A 240 0.72 2.96 -7.31
N ALA A 241 0.95 4.24 -7.04
CA ALA A 241 -0.06 5.29 -7.14
C ALA A 241 -0.62 5.43 -8.57
N LYS A 242 0.26 5.40 -9.59
CA LYS A 242 -0.15 5.35 -11.01
C LYS A 242 -1.00 4.12 -11.33
N GLY A 243 -0.73 2.98 -10.68
CA GLY A 243 -1.54 1.76 -10.80
C GLY A 243 -2.99 1.98 -10.33
N HIS A 244 -3.19 2.75 -9.26
CA HIS A 244 -4.54 3.13 -8.81
C HIS A 244 -5.25 4.05 -9.81
N VAL A 245 -4.52 4.99 -10.42
CA VAL A 245 -5.08 5.85 -11.47
C VAL A 245 -5.50 5.03 -12.69
N ALA A 246 -4.70 4.03 -13.07
CA ALA A 246 -5.05 3.11 -14.15
C ALA A 246 -6.29 2.26 -13.80
N ALA A 247 -6.36 1.75 -12.56
CA ALA A 247 -7.53 1.02 -12.05
C ALA A 247 -8.80 1.89 -12.02
N MET A 248 -8.70 3.18 -11.69
CA MET A 248 -9.83 4.12 -11.75
C MET A 248 -10.39 4.27 -13.18
N LYS A 249 -9.54 4.21 -14.20
CA LYS A 249 -10.00 4.20 -15.60
C LYS A 249 -10.78 2.93 -15.92
N LYS A 250 -10.32 1.79 -15.41
CA LYS A 250 -10.99 0.49 -15.58
C LYS A 250 -12.41 0.49 -14.99
N LEU A 251 -12.61 1.09 -13.81
CA LEU A 251 -13.95 1.25 -13.21
C LEU A 251 -14.94 2.05 -14.07
N LYS A 252 -14.45 2.95 -14.92
CA LYS A 252 -15.33 3.73 -15.83
C LYS A 252 -15.94 2.86 -16.93
N ASP A 253 -15.31 1.75 -17.27
CA ASP A 253 -15.69 0.87 -18.36
C ASP A 253 -16.69 -0.23 -17.94
N GLY A 254 -17.03 -0.32 -16.64
CA GLY A 254 -17.99 -1.29 -16.13
C GLY A 254 -17.47 -2.72 -16.21
N SER A 255 -16.47 -3.08 -15.40
CA SER A 255 -15.71 -4.32 -15.59
C SER A 255 -16.03 -5.45 -14.59
N GLY A 256 -17.02 -5.26 -13.71
CA GLY A 256 -17.33 -6.23 -12.65
C GLY A 256 -16.23 -6.35 -11.63
N VAL A 257 -15.80 -7.58 -11.28
CA VAL A 257 -14.68 -7.80 -10.33
C VAL A 257 -13.42 -8.16 -11.09
N SER A 258 -12.39 -7.35 -10.95
CA SER A 258 -11.07 -7.59 -11.55
C SER A 258 -9.98 -7.57 -10.50
N THR A 259 -8.96 -8.43 -10.66
CA THR A 259 -7.82 -8.52 -9.72
C THR A 259 -6.52 -8.29 -10.50
N TYR A 260 -5.60 -7.49 -9.94
CA TYR A 260 -4.31 -7.18 -10.55
C TYR A 260 -3.19 -7.20 -9.53
N ASN A 261 -2.07 -7.83 -9.88
CA ASN A 261 -0.82 -7.69 -9.17
C ASN A 261 -0.15 -6.37 -9.53
N LEU A 262 0.23 -5.59 -8.54
CA LEU A 262 1.03 -4.39 -8.71
C LEU A 262 2.42 -4.61 -8.11
N GLY A 263 3.34 -5.03 -8.95
CA GLY A 263 4.75 -5.27 -8.70
C GLY A 263 5.58 -4.92 -9.93
N THR A 264 6.88 -5.08 -9.82
CA THR A 264 7.83 -4.82 -10.93
C THR A 264 8.10 -6.06 -11.77
N GLY A 265 7.80 -7.25 -11.24
CA GLY A 265 8.20 -8.53 -11.82
C GLY A 265 9.66 -8.88 -11.56
N GLN A 266 10.34 -8.12 -10.72
CA GLN A 266 11.73 -8.34 -10.34
C GLN A 266 11.87 -8.47 -8.83
N GLY A 267 12.56 -9.53 -8.39
CA GLY A 267 12.91 -9.71 -6.99
C GLY A 267 14.28 -9.12 -6.67
N TYR A 268 14.40 -8.51 -5.49
CA TYR A 268 15.66 -8.06 -4.91
C TYR A 268 15.84 -8.66 -3.52
N SER A 269 17.07 -9.07 -3.20
CA SER A 269 17.43 -9.58 -1.90
C SER A 269 17.58 -8.45 -0.87
N VAL A 270 17.61 -8.82 0.43
CA VAL A 270 17.84 -7.83 1.49
C VAL A 270 19.22 -7.19 1.35
N LEU A 271 20.25 -7.94 0.96
CA LEU A 271 21.60 -7.40 0.79
C LEU A 271 21.69 -6.48 -0.43
N GLU A 272 21.01 -6.79 -1.53
CA GLU A 272 20.93 -5.89 -2.69
C GLU A 272 20.28 -4.55 -2.34
N ILE A 273 19.22 -4.55 -1.49
CA ILE A 273 18.61 -3.31 -0.99
C ILE A 273 19.60 -2.50 -0.14
N ILE A 274 20.33 -3.15 0.77
CA ILE A 274 21.31 -2.48 1.62
C ILE A 274 22.42 -1.86 0.76
N GLU A 275 22.95 -2.59 -0.23
CA GLU A 275 23.97 -2.11 -1.15
C GLU A 275 23.49 -0.92 -1.99
N ALA A 276 22.30 -1.05 -2.59
CA ALA A 276 21.69 0.03 -3.40
C ALA A 276 21.44 1.29 -2.56
N PHE A 277 20.97 1.14 -1.33
CA PHE A 277 20.74 2.26 -0.43
C PHE A 277 22.06 2.91 0.04
N SER A 278 23.10 2.09 0.29
CA SER A 278 24.45 2.59 0.59
C SER A 278 24.98 3.47 -0.55
N LYS A 279 24.84 3.03 -1.80
CA LYS A 279 25.19 3.83 -2.97
C LYS A 279 24.41 5.14 -3.07
N ALA A 280 23.08 5.07 -2.89
CA ALA A 280 22.20 6.23 -3.00
C ALA A 280 22.43 7.27 -1.89
N SER A 281 22.73 6.84 -0.67
CA SER A 281 22.96 7.70 0.48
C SER A 281 24.41 8.21 0.58
N GLY A 282 25.35 7.52 -0.04
CA GLY A 282 26.80 7.73 0.15
C GLY A 282 27.28 7.35 1.55
N LYS A 283 26.51 6.52 2.29
CA LYS A 283 26.80 6.08 3.64
C LYS A 283 27.09 4.58 3.68
N GLU A 284 28.01 4.17 4.52
CA GLU A 284 28.14 2.77 4.90
C GLU A 284 26.95 2.37 5.76
N ILE A 285 26.33 1.22 5.47
CA ILE A 285 25.17 0.70 6.17
C ILE A 285 25.54 -0.62 6.83
N PRO A 286 25.95 -0.62 8.11
CA PRO A 286 26.27 -1.82 8.83
C PRO A 286 25.03 -2.72 9.01
N TYR A 287 25.24 -4.03 8.93
CA TYR A 287 24.19 -5.02 9.16
C TYR A 287 24.69 -6.21 9.95
N LYS A 288 23.76 -6.95 10.56
CA LYS A 288 24.02 -8.21 11.27
C LYS A 288 22.96 -9.23 10.91
N PHE A 289 23.38 -10.46 10.66
CA PHE A 289 22.48 -11.59 10.52
C PHE A 289 21.89 -11.97 11.87
N VAL A 290 20.58 -12.21 11.87
CA VAL A 290 19.81 -12.71 13.01
C VAL A 290 18.95 -13.88 12.58
N GLU A 291 18.31 -14.59 13.49
CA GLU A 291 17.42 -15.72 13.20
C GLU A 291 16.27 -15.29 12.28
N ARG A 292 15.76 -16.24 11.47
CA ARG A 292 14.60 -16.01 10.60
C ARG A 292 13.39 -15.55 11.40
N ARG A 293 12.59 -14.66 10.83
CA ARG A 293 11.29 -14.35 11.40
C ARG A 293 10.30 -15.47 11.06
N ALA A 294 9.41 -15.80 12.00
CA ALA A 294 8.33 -16.75 11.74
C ALA A 294 7.43 -16.24 10.60
N GLY A 295 7.18 -17.12 9.63
CA GLY A 295 6.33 -16.82 8.48
C GLY A 295 7.02 -16.08 7.32
N ASP A 296 8.34 -15.80 7.40
CA ASP A 296 9.08 -15.27 6.25
C ASP A 296 9.33 -16.38 5.22
N ILE A 297 9.08 -16.09 3.95
CA ILE A 297 9.30 -16.98 2.80
C ILE A 297 10.59 -16.58 2.06
N ALA A 298 11.21 -17.54 1.36
CA ALA A 298 12.47 -17.31 0.65
C ALA A 298 12.32 -16.26 -0.46
N THR A 299 11.34 -16.45 -1.36
CA THR A 299 11.19 -15.63 -2.56
C THR A 299 9.72 -15.28 -2.83
N SER A 300 9.44 -14.02 -3.15
CA SER A 300 8.12 -13.56 -3.60
C SER A 300 8.26 -12.36 -4.52
N PHE A 301 7.86 -12.51 -5.79
CA PHE A 301 7.74 -11.41 -6.76
C PHE A 301 6.60 -11.65 -7.74
N ALA A 302 6.08 -10.55 -8.34
CA ALA A 302 4.90 -10.54 -9.17
C ALA A 302 5.14 -11.07 -10.58
N ASP A 303 4.08 -11.61 -11.19
CA ASP A 303 3.85 -11.46 -12.62
C ASP A 303 2.91 -10.26 -12.84
N PRO A 304 3.38 -9.11 -13.34
CA PRO A 304 2.56 -7.92 -13.58
C PRO A 304 1.90 -7.89 -14.97
N SER A 305 2.06 -8.93 -15.79
CA SER A 305 1.67 -8.96 -17.20
C SER A 305 0.17 -8.67 -17.43
N LYS A 306 -0.69 -9.09 -16.50
CA LYS A 306 -2.12 -8.81 -16.57
C LYS A 306 -2.41 -7.30 -16.38
N ALA A 307 -1.77 -6.65 -15.43
CA ALA A 307 -1.91 -5.21 -15.22
C ALA A 307 -1.37 -4.43 -16.43
N GLU A 308 -0.25 -4.85 -17.01
CA GLU A 308 0.30 -4.25 -18.23
C GLU A 308 -0.69 -4.36 -19.40
N LYS A 309 -1.25 -5.54 -19.64
CA LYS A 309 -2.16 -5.80 -20.75
C LYS A 309 -3.52 -5.11 -20.60
N GLU A 310 -4.14 -5.16 -19.41
CA GLU A 310 -5.53 -4.75 -19.20
C GLU A 310 -5.69 -3.32 -18.67
N LEU A 311 -4.70 -2.82 -17.92
CA LEU A 311 -4.69 -1.45 -17.39
C LEU A 311 -3.80 -0.51 -18.19
N GLY A 312 -2.93 -1.04 -19.08
CA GLY A 312 -1.88 -0.26 -19.75
C GLY A 312 -0.88 0.32 -18.75
N TRP A 313 -0.70 -0.36 -17.60
CA TRP A 313 0.17 0.09 -16.53
C TRP A 313 1.39 -0.82 -16.37
N LYS A 314 2.53 -0.19 -16.16
CA LYS A 314 3.80 -0.85 -15.87
C LYS A 314 4.58 -0.03 -14.86
N ALA A 315 5.30 -0.70 -13.94
CA ALA A 315 6.27 -0.03 -13.08
C ALA A 315 7.46 0.47 -13.92
N GLU A 316 7.83 1.74 -13.72
CA GLU A 316 8.85 2.43 -14.53
C GLU A 316 10.14 2.70 -13.73
N LYS A 317 10.02 2.89 -12.40
CA LYS A 317 11.12 3.24 -11.51
C LYS A 317 11.86 1.99 -11.05
N ASN A 318 13.19 2.06 -11.09
CA ASN A 318 14.09 0.98 -10.67
C ASN A 318 14.49 1.10 -9.19
N LEU A 319 15.33 0.17 -8.71
CA LEU A 319 15.80 0.14 -7.32
C LEU A 319 16.62 1.38 -6.93
N GLU A 320 17.41 1.91 -7.86
CA GLU A 320 18.20 3.14 -7.63
C GLU A 320 17.28 4.35 -7.39
N ASP A 321 16.22 4.50 -8.20
CA ASP A 321 15.20 5.53 -8.02
C ASP A 321 14.52 5.41 -6.66
N MET A 322 14.14 4.17 -6.27
CA MET A 322 13.50 3.88 -4.98
C MET A 322 14.37 4.34 -3.81
N CYS A 323 15.65 3.97 -3.83
CA CYS A 323 16.60 4.34 -2.77
C CYS A 323 16.87 5.84 -2.73
N LYS A 324 17.08 6.46 -3.91
CA LYS A 324 17.37 7.88 -4.05
C LYS A 324 16.21 8.77 -3.57
N ASP A 325 14.99 8.45 -4.02
CA ASP A 325 13.81 9.22 -3.65
C ASP A 325 13.51 9.05 -2.15
N PHE A 326 13.70 7.83 -1.59
CA PHE A 326 13.54 7.60 -0.16
C PHE A 326 14.60 8.35 0.68
N TRP A 327 15.87 8.32 0.26
CA TRP A 327 16.93 9.06 0.96
C TRP A 327 16.69 10.57 0.93
N LYS A 328 16.23 11.11 -0.20
CA LYS A 328 15.84 12.52 -0.29
C LYS A 328 14.72 12.85 0.71
N TRP A 329 13.71 11.99 0.83
CA TRP A 329 12.66 12.13 1.83
C TRP A 329 13.23 12.15 3.25
N GLN A 330 14.11 11.22 3.59
CA GLN A 330 14.76 11.17 4.90
C GLN A 330 15.51 12.48 5.23
N CYS A 331 16.22 13.02 4.27
CA CYS A 331 17.03 14.22 4.46
C CYS A 331 16.23 15.54 4.48
N VAL A 332 15.11 15.59 3.75
CA VAL A 332 14.37 16.83 3.51
C VAL A 332 13.02 16.81 4.24
N GLY A 333 12.14 15.88 3.88
CA GLY A 333 10.75 15.90 4.32
C GLY A 333 10.56 15.48 5.76
N MET A 334 11.34 14.50 6.25
CA MET A 334 11.28 14.04 7.63
C MET A 334 11.50 15.18 8.65
N LYS A 335 12.19 16.25 8.26
CA LYS A 335 12.41 17.42 9.13
C LYS A 335 11.11 18.15 9.49
N ASN A 336 10.08 18.03 8.65
CA ASN A 336 8.77 18.66 8.90
C ASN A 336 7.97 17.90 9.99
N PHE A 337 8.43 16.73 10.42
CA PHE A 337 7.74 15.85 11.37
C PHE A 337 8.56 15.55 12.64
N ARG A 338 9.75 16.15 12.76
CA ARG A 338 10.64 16.07 13.94
C ARG A 338 10.35 17.12 15.00
#